data_19f17dbc3ea9f9801aa9f6e3a9ae76d2
#
_entry.id   19f17dbc3ea9f9801aa9f6e3a9ae76d2
#
_cell.length_a   1.000
_cell.length_b   1.000
_cell.length_c   1.000
_cell.angle_alpha   90.00
_cell.angle_beta   90.00
_cell.angle_gamma   90.00
#
_symmetry.space_group_name_H-M   'P 1'
#
loop_
_entity.id
_entity.type
_entity.pdbx_description
1 polymer ?
#
loop_
_entity_poly.entity_id
_entity_poly.type
_entity_poly.pdbx_seq_one_letter_code
_entity_poly.pdbx_strand_id
1 'polypeptide(L)'
;DGVNIESHGPNNDGCDPEYSKNVLIKNSIFNTGDDCIAIKAGRDAEGRRIGITTENIIVRDCKMIDGHGGVVIGSEMSAGVKNVFAYNCYMDSPNLDRAIRLKTNTKRGGYVDGVYAKNITVGQVKEALLHITMKYNVYGNQTGNFIPKIKNIYLENITVQNAGKYVIFADGLENSKIENITLKNIKVDNVEKDFKMNHIENLRIIDSYVKDRKLNKPQN
;
A
#
# COMPACT_ATOMS: atom_id res chain seq x y z
N ASP A 1 16.50 11.16 6.44
CA ASP A 1 17.30 10.26 7.28
C ASP A 1 17.19 10.66 8.74
N GLY A 2 16.81 9.72 9.64
CA GLY A 2 16.81 9.93 11.08
C GLY A 2 15.77 10.94 11.58
N VAL A 3 14.61 11.06 10.93
CA VAL A 3 13.55 11.99 11.32
C VAL A 3 12.56 11.30 12.24
N ASN A 4 12.10 11.98 13.27
CA ASN A 4 10.97 11.58 14.08
C ASN A 4 9.80 12.54 13.81
N ILE A 5 8.71 12.01 13.25
CA ILE A 5 7.52 12.77 12.91
C ILE A 5 6.38 12.32 13.81
N GLU A 6 5.86 13.24 14.60
CA GLU A 6 4.69 13.06 15.43
C GLU A 6 3.68 14.15 15.08
N SER A 7 2.59 13.78 14.40
CA SER A 7 1.63 14.74 13.87
C SER A 7 0.24 14.10 13.76
N HIS A 8 -0.64 14.44 14.70
CA HIS A 8 -2.01 13.93 14.78
C HIS A 8 -3.04 15.02 14.49
N GLY A 9 -3.63 14.95 13.32
CA GLY A 9 -4.71 15.83 12.88
C GLY A 9 -5.28 15.34 11.56
N PRO A 10 -6.34 15.93 11.05
CA PRO A 10 -6.89 15.59 9.75
C PRO A 10 -5.86 15.83 8.65
N ASN A 11 -5.68 14.84 7.76
CA ASN A 11 -4.73 14.91 6.64
C ASN A 11 -3.27 15.20 7.06
N ASN A 12 -2.87 14.72 8.24
CA ASN A 12 -1.50 14.84 8.70
C ASN A 12 -0.68 13.62 8.28
N ASP A 13 -0.34 13.57 7.00
CA ASP A 13 0.62 12.61 6.46
C ASP A 13 2.04 12.93 6.98
N GLY A 14 2.89 11.92 7.10
CA GLY A 14 4.26 12.11 7.61
C GLY A 14 5.25 12.53 6.54
N CYS A 15 5.18 11.95 5.34
CA CYS A 15 6.07 12.28 4.22
C CYS A 15 5.40 11.97 2.89
N ASP A 16 5.29 12.98 2.03
CA ASP A 16 4.57 12.92 0.75
C ASP A 16 5.48 13.19 -0.46
N PRO A 17 6.28 12.21 -0.90
CA PRO A 17 7.02 12.36 -2.15
C PRO A 17 6.05 12.46 -3.33
N GLU A 18 6.02 13.62 -4.00
CA GLU A 18 5.19 13.85 -5.18
C GLU A 18 6.05 14.38 -6.33
N TYR A 19 5.81 13.90 -7.56
CA TYR A 19 6.60 14.22 -8.75
C TYR A 19 8.11 14.05 -8.57
N SER A 20 8.49 13.13 -7.68
CA SER A 20 9.86 12.97 -7.20
C SER A 20 10.49 11.69 -7.72
N LYS A 21 11.81 11.72 -7.90
CA LYS A 21 12.60 10.56 -8.35
C LYS A 21 13.80 10.34 -7.45
N ASN A 22 14.15 9.04 -7.26
CA ASN A 22 15.34 8.64 -6.52
C ASN A 22 15.35 9.16 -5.07
N VAL A 23 14.23 8.97 -4.36
CA VAL A 23 14.07 9.40 -2.95
C VAL A 23 14.41 8.24 -2.03
N LEU A 24 15.20 8.51 -1.01
CA LEU A 24 15.51 7.58 0.07
C LEU A 24 14.99 8.13 1.40
N ILE A 25 14.04 7.40 2.01
CA ILE A 25 13.49 7.64 3.34
C ILE A 25 14.01 6.52 4.24
N LYS A 26 14.81 6.85 5.27
CA LYS A 26 15.43 5.84 6.12
C LYS A 26 15.59 6.25 7.58
N ASN A 27 15.72 5.24 8.47
CA ASN A 27 16.02 5.42 9.89
C ASN A 27 15.04 6.37 10.61
N SER A 28 13.80 6.45 10.13
CA SER A 28 12.81 7.44 10.56
C SER A 28 11.63 6.80 11.27
N ILE A 29 10.98 7.58 12.12
CA ILE A 29 9.80 7.15 12.89
C ILE A 29 8.63 8.03 12.50
N PHE A 30 7.49 7.40 12.21
CA PHE A 30 6.25 8.05 11.81
C PHE A 30 5.14 7.67 12.80
N ASN A 31 4.54 8.68 13.41
CA ASN A 31 3.40 8.60 14.31
C ASN A 31 2.40 9.68 13.86
N THR A 32 1.47 9.32 12.98
CA THR A 32 0.69 10.28 12.20
C THR A 32 -0.82 10.09 12.35
N GLY A 33 -1.57 11.13 12.05
CA GLY A 33 -3.04 11.09 12.05
C GLY A 33 -3.63 10.66 10.70
N ASP A 34 -2.84 10.64 9.63
CA ASP A 34 -3.18 10.08 8.31
C ASP A 34 -2.05 9.13 7.86
N ASP A 35 -1.70 9.04 6.60
CA ASP A 35 -0.70 8.07 6.12
C ASP A 35 0.72 8.40 6.65
N CYS A 36 1.49 7.39 7.07
CA CYS A 36 2.87 7.61 7.52
C CYS A 36 3.76 8.10 6.37
N ILE A 37 3.70 7.41 5.24
CA ILE A 37 4.37 7.80 3.99
C ILE A 37 3.35 7.67 2.87
N ALA A 38 3.00 8.79 2.20
CA ALA A 38 2.05 8.81 1.10
C ALA A 38 2.73 9.23 -0.22
N ILE A 39 3.04 8.26 -1.05
CA ILE A 39 3.69 8.48 -2.35
C ILE A 39 2.63 8.92 -3.34
N LYS A 40 2.79 10.11 -3.89
CA LYS A 40 1.82 10.79 -4.76
C LYS A 40 2.43 11.13 -6.13
N ALA A 41 1.59 11.34 -7.14
CA ALA A 41 1.99 11.74 -8.50
C ALA A 41 0.88 12.57 -9.14
N GLY A 42 0.43 13.58 -8.44
CA GLY A 42 -0.53 14.57 -8.90
C GLY A 42 -1.98 14.17 -8.88
N ARG A 43 -2.80 15.20 -8.75
CA ARG A 43 -4.24 15.06 -8.57
C ARG A 43 -4.99 15.36 -9.87
N ASP A 44 -5.83 14.41 -10.32
CA ASP A 44 -6.82 14.56 -11.39
C ASP A 44 -6.24 15.16 -12.70
N ALA A 45 -6.89 16.16 -13.25
CA ALA A 45 -6.49 16.81 -14.50
C ALA A 45 -5.11 17.46 -14.41
N GLU A 46 -4.79 18.07 -13.27
CA GLU A 46 -3.49 18.70 -13.05
C GLU A 46 -2.36 17.67 -13.04
N GLY A 47 -2.55 16.56 -12.32
CA GLY A 47 -1.57 15.47 -12.31
C GLY A 47 -1.33 14.91 -13.72
N ARG A 48 -2.40 14.69 -14.49
CA ARG A 48 -2.27 14.22 -15.88
C ARG A 48 -1.60 15.24 -16.79
N ARG A 49 -1.89 16.53 -16.61
CA ARG A 49 -1.29 17.64 -17.39
C ARG A 49 0.21 17.74 -17.13
N ILE A 50 0.62 17.66 -15.88
CA ILE A 50 2.04 17.69 -15.51
C ILE A 50 2.74 16.42 -16.00
N GLY A 51 2.13 15.24 -15.83
CA GLY A 51 2.60 13.98 -16.39
C GLY A 51 3.93 13.46 -15.83
N ILE A 52 4.38 13.96 -14.69
CA ILE A 52 5.63 13.54 -14.06
C ILE A 52 5.39 12.37 -13.13
N THR A 53 5.89 11.20 -13.50
CA THR A 53 5.84 10.00 -12.68
C THR A 53 6.72 10.13 -11.44
N THR A 54 6.20 9.73 -10.28
CA THR A 54 7.02 9.51 -9.08
C THR A 54 7.63 8.12 -9.15
N GLU A 55 8.96 8.02 -9.06
CA GLU A 55 9.66 6.76 -9.28
C GLU A 55 10.93 6.57 -8.45
N ASN A 56 11.28 5.29 -8.23
CA ASN A 56 12.46 4.88 -7.49
C ASN A 56 12.45 5.45 -6.05
N ILE A 57 11.36 5.17 -5.32
CA ILE A 57 11.21 5.56 -3.92
C ILE A 57 11.62 4.39 -3.04
N ILE A 58 12.58 4.62 -2.17
CA ILE A 58 13.08 3.63 -1.21
C ILE A 58 12.72 4.05 0.20
N VAL A 59 11.99 3.20 0.91
CA VAL A 59 11.68 3.33 2.34
C VAL A 59 12.35 2.19 3.07
N ARG A 60 13.27 2.49 3.99
CA ARG A 60 13.95 1.43 4.73
C ARG A 60 14.31 1.77 6.16
N ASP A 61 14.39 0.75 6.99
CA ASP A 61 14.82 0.89 8.39
C ASP A 61 13.97 1.93 9.14
N CYS A 62 12.66 2.00 8.80
CA CYS A 62 11.69 2.93 9.37
C CYS A 62 10.72 2.23 10.33
N LYS A 63 10.14 3.02 11.24
CA LYS A 63 9.06 2.57 12.13
C LYS A 63 7.80 3.38 11.83
N MET A 64 6.68 2.69 11.63
CA MET A 64 5.34 3.26 11.49
C MET A 64 4.54 2.85 12.73
N ILE A 65 4.23 3.83 13.57
CA ILE A 65 3.63 3.60 14.89
C ILE A 65 2.12 3.82 14.84
N ASP A 66 1.66 4.82 14.09
CA ASP A 66 0.24 5.14 13.95
C ASP A 66 -0.03 5.76 12.58
N GLY A 67 -1.28 5.69 12.10
CA GLY A 67 -1.71 6.29 10.83
C GLY A 67 -2.69 5.44 10.03
N HIS A 68 -3.17 5.97 8.90
CA HIS A 68 -4.06 5.25 7.99
C HIS A 68 -3.35 4.21 7.11
N GLY A 69 -2.02 4.28 7.03
CA GLY A 69 -1.19 3.31 6.34
C GLY A 69 0.30 3.55 6.55
N GLY A 70 1.08 2.49 6.60
CA GLY A 70 2.54 2.58 6.78
C GLY A 70 3.23 3.10 5.52
N VAL A 71 3.18 2.32 4.43
CA VAL A 71 3.63 2.76 3.10
C VAL A 71 2.44 2.79 2.17
N VAL A 72 2.09 3.98 1.70
CA VAL A 72 0.89 4.25 0.93
C VAL A 72 1.22 4.83 -0.43
N ILE A 73 0.48 4.43 -1.46
CA ILE A 73 0.51 5.02 -2.80
C ILE A 73 -0.87 5.58 -3.12
N GLY A 74 -0.91 6.87 -3.43
CA GLY A 74 -2.16 7.57 -3.76
C GLY A 74 -2.84 8.23 -2.56
N SER A 75 -4.09 8.70 -2.73
CA SER A 75 -4.94 8.55 -3.94
C SER A 75 -4.51 9.43 -5.12
N GLU A 76 -3.83 10.52 -4.90
CA GLU A 76 -3.32 11.46 -5.90
C GLU A 76 -2.15 10.82 -6.66
N MET A 77 -2.44 10.00 -7.67
CA MET A 77 -1.43 9.29 -8.47
C MET A 77 -1.69 9.36 -9.98
N SER A 78 -2.29 10.47 -10.43
CA SER A 78 -2.78 10.61 -11.79
C SER A 78 -1.71 10.58 -12.89
N ALA A 79 -0.45 10.92 -12.55
CA ALA A 79 0.70 10.80 -13.45
C ALA A 79 1.47 9.47 -13.30
N GLY A 80 1.04 8.62 -12.36
CA GLY A 80 1.62 7.30 -12.15
C GLY A 80 2.77 7.24 -11.14
N VAL A 81 2.91 6.07 -10.52
CA VAL A 81 3.97 5.74 -9.56
C VAL A 81 4.63 4.43 -9.97
N LYS A 82 5.94 4.35 -9.93
CA LYS A 82 6.65 3.09 -10.20
C LYS A 82 7.89 2.88 -9.34
N ASN A 83 8.28 1.62 -9.17
CA ASN A 83 9.48 1.22 -8.45
C ASN A 83 9.51 1.75 -7.02
N VAL A 84 8.55 1.32 -6.20
CA VAL A 84 8.51 1.60 -4.76
C VAL A 84 9.08 0.41 -4.00
N PHE A 85 10.05 0.64 -3.15
CA PHE A 85 10.72 -0.38 -2.36
C PHE A 85 10.58 -0.07 -0.88
N ALA A 86 10.01 -0.98 -0.10
CA ALA A 86 9.91 -0.89 1.35
C ALA A 86 10.61 -2.10 1.97
N TYR A 87 11.63 -1.89 2.80
CA TYR A 87 12.31 -3.02 3.42
C TYR A 87 12.87 -2.72 4.81
N ASN A 88 13.01 -3.77 5.62
CA ASN A 88 13.51 -3.69 6.99
C ASN A 88 12.70 -2.70 7.85
N CYS A 89 11.38 -2.62 7.65
CA CYS A 89 10.52 -1.71 8.39
C CYS A 89 9.77 -2.45 9.51
N TYR A 90 9.43 -1.71 10.54
CA TYR A 90 8.59 -2.16 11.64
C TYR A 90 7.29 -1.34 11.68
N MET A 91 6.15 -2.01 11.75
CA MET A 91 4.83 -1.39 11.74
C MET A 91 3.98 -2.00 12.85
N ASP A 92 3.54 -1.20 13.81
CA ASP A 92 2.82 -1.73 14.96
C ASP A 92 2.00 -0.67 15.67
N SER A 93 0.68 -0.73 15.51
CA SER A 93 -0.28 0.02 16.31
C SER A 93 -1.70 -0.51 16.13
N PRO A 94 -2.53 -0.52 17.18
CA PRO A 94 -3.96 -0.80 17.06
C PRO A 94 -4.69 0.26 16.19
N ASN A 95 -4.09 1.42 15.99
CA ASN A 95 -4.65 2.51 15.18
C ASN A 95 -4.08 2.57 13.76
N LEU A 96 -2.97 1.89 13.49
CA LEU A 96 -2.44 1.77 12.13
C LEU A 96 -3.38 0.90 11.29
N ASP A 97 -4.09 1.51 10.35
CA ASP A 97 -5.11 0.78 9.61
C ASP A 97 -4.50 -0.31 8.72
N ARG A 98 -3.44 0.00 7.97
CA ARG A 98 -2.88 -0.90 6.94
C ARG A 98 -1.36 -0.81 6.88
N ALA A 99 -0.69 -1.91 6.65
CA ALA A 99 0.76 -1.88 6.51
C ALA A 99 1.18 -1.31 5.12
N ILE A 100 0.71 -1.94 4.05
CA ILE A 100 0.95 -1.49 2.65
C ILE A 100 -0.40 -1.16 2.02
N ARG A 101 -0.53 0.04 1.45
CA ARG A 101 -1.80 0.52 0.91
C ARG A 101 -1.63 1.15 -0.47
N LEU A 102 -2.47 0.75 -1.43
CA LEU A 102 -2.60 1.38 -2.74
C LEU A 102 -4.05 1.82 -2.92
N LYS A 103 -4.27 3.09 -3.19
CA LYS A 103 -5.62 3.67 -3.27
C LYS A 103 -5.76 4.59 -4.48
N THR A 104 -6.77 4.36 -5.31
CA THR A 104 -7.11 5.20 -6.46
C THR A 104 -8.57 4.99 -6.89
N ASN A 105 -9.01 5.70 -7.90
CA ASN A 105 -10.32 5.55 -8.52
C ASN A 105 -10.31 6.04 -9.98
N THR A 106 -11.44 5.95 -10.69
CA THR A 106 -11.56 6.37 -12.09
C THR A 106 -11.51 7.89 -12.30
N LYS A 107 -11.63 8.71 -11.26
CA LYS A 107 -11.40 10.15 -11.33
C LYS A 107 -9.90 10.47 -11.33
N ARG A 108 -9.15 9.78 -10.48
CA ARG A 108 -7.69 9.90 -10.40
C ARG A 108 -7.01 9.31 -11.62
N GLY A 109 -7.39 8.09 -12.01
CA GLY A 109 -6.67 7.34 -13.04
C GLY A 109 -5.25 6.99 -12.60
N GLY A 110 -4.31 7.12 -13.54
CA GLY A 110 -2.89 6.86 -13.31
C GLY A 110 -2.53 5.37 -13.28
N TYR A 111 -1.33 5.08 -12.80
CA TYR A 111 -0.87 3.71 -12.69
C TYR A 111 0.08 3.50 -11.50
N VAL A 112 0.14 2.25 -11.02
CA VAL A 112 1.20 1.77 -10.13
C VAL A 112 1.85 0.57 -10.80
N ASP A 113 3.19 0.60 -10.95
CA ASP A 113 3.96 -0.49 -11.53
C ASP A 113 5.22 -0.77 -10.70
N GLY A 114 5.22 -1.89 -10.01
CA GLY A 114 6.34 -2.31 -9.17
C GLY A 114 6.29 -1.75 -7.74
N VAL A 115 5.75 -2.55 -6.82
CA VAL A 115 5.81 -2.33 -5.37
C VAL A 115 6.46 -3.54 -4.74
N TYR A 116 7.57 -3.35 -4.06
CA TYR A 116 8.38 -4.40 -3.49
C TYR A 116 8.53 -4.18 -1.98
N ALA A 117 7.90 -5.03 -1.18
CA ALA A 117 8.00 -4.99 0.28
C ALA A 117 8.76 -6.23 0.78
N LYS A 118 9.82 -6.04 1.54
CA LYS A 118 10.68 -7.15 1.98
C LYS A 118 11.19 -6.96 3.41
N ASN A 119 11.27 -8.08 4.16
CA ASN A 119 11.79 -8.09 5.52
C ASN A 119 11.06 -7.07 6.42
N ILE A 120 9.74 -7.14 6.46
CA ILE A 120 8.91 -6.26 7.28
C ILE A 120 8.37 -7.04 8.47
N THR A 121 8.41 -6.44 9.62
CA THR A 121 7.75 -6.95 10.82
C THR A 121 6.53 -6.09 11.12
N VAL A 122 5.37 -6.74 11.20
CA VAL A 122 4.10 -6.12 11.58
C VAL A 122 3.68 -6.70 12.92
N GLY A 123 3.63 -5.89 13.97
CA GLY A 123 3.03 -6.28 15.24
C GLY A 123 1.52 -6.38 15.04
N GLN A 124 0.86 -5.26 14.78
CA GLN A 124 -0.55 -5.26 14.43
C GLN A 124 -0.93 -4.12 13.48
N VAL A 125 -1.96 -4.41 12.69
CA VAL A 125 -2.72 -3.43 11.91
C VAL A 125 -4.21 -3.74 12.01
N LYS A 126 -5.05 -2.73 11.83
CA LYS A 126 -6.49 -2.84 12.04
C LYS A 126 -7.23 -3.48 10.86
N GLU A 127 -6.79 -3.23 9.63
CA GLU A 127 -7.55 -3.58 8.43
C GLU A 127 -6.89 -4.65 7.56
N ALA A 128 -5.60 -4.47 7.20
CA ALA A 128 -4.93 -5.41 6.32
C ALA A 128 -3.40 -5.26 6.29
N LEU A 129 -2.70 -6.38 6.02
CA LEU A 129 -1.30 -6.33 5.64
C LEU A 129 -1.13 -5.65 4.27
N LEU A 130 -1.88 -6.09 3.26
CA LEU A 130 -1.91 -5.47 1.93
C LEU A 130 -3.33 -5.02 1.59
N HIS A 131 -3.52 -3.74 1.32
CA HIS A 131 -4.80 -3.17 0.92
C HIS A 131 -4.68 -2.44 -0.41
N ILE A 132 -5.41 -2.89 -1.43
CA ILE A 132 -5.44 -2.27 -2.76
C ILE A 132 -6.88 -1.97 -3.13
N THR A 133 -7.19 -0.74 -3.53
CA THR A 133 -8.50 -0.38 -4.05
C THR A 133 -8.42 0.57 -5.24
N MET A 134 -9.14 0.24 -6.30
CA MET A 134 -9.41 1.12 -7.44
C MET A 134 -10.78 1.80 -7.34
N LYS A 135 -11.43 1.69 -6.17
CA LYS A 135 -12.75 2.28 -5.86
C LYS A 135 -12.66 3.20 -4.64
N TYR A 136 -11.52 3.88 -4.48
CA TYR A 136 -11.29 4.74 -3.33
C TYR A 136 -12.27 5.91 -3.32
N ASN A 137 -12.89 6.14 -2.15
CA ASN A 137 -13.84 7.19 -1.94
C ASN A 137 -13.14 8.52 -1.66
N VAL A 138 -13.35 9.54 -2.49
CA VAL A 138 -12.83 10.89 -2.30
C VAL A 138 -13.97 11.89 -2.18
N TYR A 139 -13.70 13.06 -1.61
CA TYR A 139 -14.69 14.11 -1.51
C TYR A 139 -15.21 14.55 -2.90
N GLY A 140 -16.51 14.77 -3.00
CA GLY A 140 -17.19 15.21 -4.22
C GLY A 140 -17.48 14.08 -5.22
N ASN A 141 -17.60 14.41 -6.51
CA ASN A 141 -17.83 13.41 -7.55
C ASN A 141 -16.62 12.50 -7.71
N GLN A 142 -16.83 11.20 -7.53
CA GLN A 142 -15.79 10.18 -7.48
C GLN A 142 -15.60 9.43 -8.79
N THR A 143 -16.50 9.63 -9.72
CA THR A 143 -16.47 8.96 -11.00
C THR A 143 -15.75 9.80 -12.04
N GLY A 144 -15.04 9.13 -12.92
CA GLY A 144 -14.37 9.68 -14.08
C GLY A 144 -14.11 8.56 -15.10
N ASN A 145 -13.54 8.92 -16.22
CA ASN A 145 -13.28 8.01 -17.34
C ASN A 145 -11.79 7.64 -17.45
N PHE A 146 -11.03 7.85 -16.37
CA PHE A 146 -9.59 7.57 -16.34
C PHE A 146 -9.35 6.25 -15.64
N ILE A 147 -9.21 5.19 -16.41
CA ILE A 147 -9.08 3.83 -15.89
C ILE A 147 -7.67 3.65 -15.29
N PRO A 148 -7.55 3.45 -13.96
CA PRO A 148 -6.26 3.21 -13.34
C PRO A 148 -5.71 1.82 -13.68
N LYS A 149 -4.39 1.65 -13.56
CA LYS A 149 -3.71 0.36 -13.69
C LYS A 149 -2.84 0.10 -12.48
N ILE A 150 -2.94 -1.09 -11.88
CA ILE A 150 -2.10 -1.50 -10.74
C ILE A 150 -1.54 -2.88 -11.05
N LYS A 151 -0.20 -3.00 -11.03
CA LYS A 151 0.47 -4.27 -11.31
C LYS A 151 1.82 -4.42 -10.63
N ASN A 152 2.29 -5.68 -10.56
CA ASN A 152 3.62 -6.05 -10.08
C ASN A 152 3.84 -5.71 -8.61
N ILE A 153 3.04 -6.31 -7.73
CA ILE A 153 3.14 -6.17 -6.28
C ILE A 153 3.81 -7.42 -5.70
N TYR A 154 4.92 -7.25 -5.01
CA TYR A 154 5.72 -8.33 -4.46
C TYR A 154 6.01 -8.12 -2.99
N LEU A 155 5.52 -9.02 -2.14
CA LEU A 155 5.76 -9.05 -0.70
C LEU A 155 6.58 -10.29 -0.36
N GLU A 156 7.71 -10.12 0.34
CA GLU A 156 8.61 -11.23 0.70
C GLU A 156 9.12 -11.10 2.13
N ASN A 157 9.20 -12.23 2.85
CA ASN A 157 9.75 -12.29 4.21
C ASN A 157 9.06 -11.32 5.16
N ILE A 158 7.76 -11.44 5.33
CA ILE A 158 6.98 -10.59 6.23
C ILE A 158 6.39 -11.43 7.36
N THR A 159 6.60 -11.00 8.59
CA THR A 159 5.97 -11.58 9.77
C THR A 159 4.92 -10.62 10.31
N VAL A 160 3.74 -11.14 10.65
CA VAL A 160 2.58 -10.38 11.10
C VAL A 160 1.97 -11.05 12.31
N GLN A 161 1.96 -10.37 13.47
CA GLN A 161 1.27 -10.91 14.66
C GLN A 161 -0.24 -10.78 14.53
N ASN A 162 -0.74 -9.62 14.03
CA ASN A 162 -2.16 -9.42 13.79
C ASN A 162 -2.38 -8.56 12.53
N ALA A 163 -2.97 -9.15 11.51
CA ALA A 163 -3.31 -8.48 10.24
C ALA A 163 -4.70 -7.82 10.26
N GLY A 164 -5.39 -7.83 11.40
CA GLY A 164 -6.75 -7.29 11.51
C GLY A 164 -7.75 -8.11 10.68
N LYS A 165 -8.42 -7.44 9.74
CA LYS A 165 -9.49 -8.08 8.96
C LYS A 165 -8.98 -8.99 7.85
N TYR A 166 -7.88 -8.62 7.16
CA TYR A 166 -7.43 -9.35 5.97
C TYR A 166 -5.90 -9.47 5.88
N VAL A 167 -5.42 -10.58 5.35
CA VAL A 167 -4.04 -10.63 4.82
C VAL A 167 -3.97 -9.77 3.56
N ILE A 168 -4.91 -9.98 2.62
CA ILE A 168 -5.08 -9.14 1.44
C ILE A 168 -6.54 -8.67 1.31
N PHE A 169 -6.72 -7.36 1.21
CA PHE A 169 -7.89 -6.74 0.61
C PHE A 169 -7.48 -6.17 -0.76
N ALA A 170 -8.13 -6.61 -1.84
CA ALA A 170 -7.82 -6.10 -3.18
C ALA A 170 -9.10 -5.98 -4.02
N ASP A 171 -9.45 -4.76 -4.42
CA ASP A 171 -10.68 -4.47 -5.18
C ASP A 171 -10.35 -3.67 -6.45
N GLY A 172 -10.12 -4.42 -7.54
CA GLY A 172 -9.91 -3.89 -8.88
C GLY A 172 -11.20 -3.49 -9.58
N LEU A 173 -11.10 -3.18 -10.86
CA LEU A 173 -12.23 -2.89 -11.73
C LEU A 173 -12.45 -4.05 -12.71
N GLU A 174 -13.67 -4.24 -13.16
CA GLU A 174 -14.00 -5.25 -14.15
C GLU A 174 -13.19 -5.09 -15.45
N ASN A 175 -13.03 -3.84 -15.89
CA ASN A 175 -12.28 -3.47 -17.08
C ASN A 175 -10.80 -3.12 -16.81
N SER A 176 -10.33 -3.26 -15.57
CA SER A 176 -8.91 -3.10 -15.19
C SER A 176 -8.62 -3.91 -13.93
N LYS A 177 -8.15 -5.13 -14.11
CA LYS A 177 -7.79 -6.00 -13.01
C LYS A 177 -6.49 -5.52 -12.36
N ILE A 178 -6.33 -5.84 -11.07
CA ILE A 178 -5.03 -5.74 -10.40
C ILE A 178 -4.21 -6.97 -10.80
N GLU A 179 -3.01 -6.74 -11.34
CA GLU A 179 -2.22 -7.79 -11.95
C GLU A 179 -0.95 -8.14 -11.17
N ASN A 180 -0.59 -9.42 -11.14
CA ASN A 180 0.69 -9.91 -10.65
C ASN A 180 0.96 -9.58 -9.17
N ILE A 181 0.14 -10.10 -8.26
CA ILE A 181 0.41 -10.05 -6.83
C ILE A 181 1.18 -11.32 -6.43
N THR A 182 2.31 -11.15 -5.77
CA THR A 182 3.09 -12.28 -5.22
C THR A 182 3.30 -12.10 -3.72
N LEU A 183 2.90 -13.11 -2.96
CA LEU A 183 3.27 -13.29 -1.55
C LEU A 183 4.27 -14.43 -1.45
N LYS A 184 5.42 -14.19 -0.83
CA LYS A 184 6.46 -15.19 -0.62
C LYS A 184 6.98 -15.14 0.82
N ASN A 185 6.95 -16.28 1.50
CA ASN A 185 7.38 -16.40 2.89
C ASN A 185 6.70 -15.36 3.81
N ILE A 186 5.37 -15.34 3.76
CA ILE A 186 4.54 -14.50 4.63
C ILE A 186 4.03 -15.37 5.79
N LYS A 187 4.24 -14.91 7.01
CA LYS A 187 3.77 -15.59 8.23
C LYS A 187 2.83 -14.67 8.98
N VAL A 188 1.60 -15.11 9.19
CA VAL A 188 0.55 -14.36 9.90
C VAL A 188 0.06 -15.18 11.08
N ASP A 189 0.13 -14.65 12.28
CA ASP A 189 -0.35 -15.36 13.46
C ASP A 189 -1.86 -15.21 13.64
N ASN A 190 -2.40 -13.98 13.44
CA ASN A 190 -3.82 -13.71 13.61
C ASN A 190 -4.37 -12.85 12.47
N VAL A 191 -5.54 -13.21 11.99
CA VAL A 191 -6.33 -12.47 11.00
C VAL A 191 -7.78 -12.96 11.02
N GLU A 192 -8.75 -12.12 10.75
CA GLU A 192 -10.15 -12.53 10.67
C GLU A 192 -10.42 -13.38 9.41
N LYS A 193 -9.93 -12.93 8.26
CA LYS A 193 -10.09 -13.59 6.94
C LYS A 193 -8.80 -13.47 6.12
N ASP A 194 -8.45 -14.51 5.39
CA ASP A 194 -7.26 -14.49 4.54
C ASP A 194 -7.38 -13.41 3.46
N PHE A 195 -8.51 -13.40 2.73
CA PHE A 195 -8.68 -12.55 1.55
C PHE A 195 -10.07 -11.94 1.43
N LYS A 196 -10.10 -10.73 0.87
CA LYS A 196 -11.26 -10.16 0.20
C LYS A 196 -10.78 -9.58 -1.13
N MET A 197 -11.11 -10.24 -2.23
CA MET A 197 -10.53 -9.89 -3.53
C MET A 197 -11.58 -9.91 -4.65
N ASN A 198 -11.55 -8.88 -5.50
CA ASN A 198 -12.34 -8.77 -6.71
C ASN A 198 -11.47 -8.26 -7.86
N HIS A 199 -11.65 -8.81 -9.06
CA HIS A 199 -10.96 -8.38 -10.28
C HIS A 199 -9.43 -8.39 -10.14
N ILE A 200 -8.90 -9.56 -9.76
CA ILE A 200 -7.46 -9.81 -9.63
C ILE A 200 -7.02 -10.80 -10.70
N GLU A 201 -5.82 -10.59 -11.23
CA GLU A 201 -5.18 -11.50 -12.17
C GLU A 201 -3.76 -11.87 -11.70
N ASN A 202 -3.41 -13.15 -11.80
CA ASN A 202 -2.07 -13.67 -11.45
C ASN A 202 -1.67 -13.47 -9.97
N LEU A 203 -2.48 -13.98 -9.03
CA LEU A 203 -2.05 -14.12 -7.64
C LEU A 203 -1.12 -15.33 -7.49
N ARG A 204 0.06 -15.14 -6.90
CA ARG A 204 0.99 -16.20 -6.50
C ARG A 204 1.21 -16.18 -5.00
N ILE A 205 1.13 -17.34 -4.37
CA ILE A 205 1.38 -17.52 -2.93
C ILE A 205 2.41 -18.63 -2.78
N ILE A 206 3.56 -18.31 -2.18
CA ILE A 206 4.70 -19.20 -2.06
C ILE A 206 5.10 -19.23 -0.58
N ASP A 207 5.20 -20.42 0.00
CA ASP A 207 5.70 -20.65 1.36
C ASP A 207 5.11 -19.69 2.42
N SER A 208 3.80 -19.46 2.34
CA SER A 208 3.10 -18.50 3.20
C SER A 208 2.04 -19.20 4.04
N TYR A 209 1.87 -18.72 5.29
CA TYR A 209 1.06 -19.40 6.29
C TYR A 209 0.26 -18.40 7.14
N VAL A 210 -0.93 -18.85 7.57
CA VAL A 210 -1.72 -18.24 8.64
C VAL A 210 -1.75 -19.26 9.78
N LYS A 211 -1.11 -18.95 10.90
CA LYS A 211 -0.77 -19.92 11.95
C LYS A 211 -0.01 -21.11 11.32
N ASP A 212 -0.48 -22.32 11.55
CA ASP A 212 0.10 -23.55 11.00
C ASP A 212 -0.52 -23.96 9.65
N ARG A 213 -1.52 -23.21 9.16
CA ARG A 213 -2.23 -23.49 7.93
C ARG A 213 -1.58 -22.78 6.74
N LYS A 214 -1.27 -23.54 5.69
CA LYS A 214 -0.76 -22.96 4.44
C LYS A 214 -1.79 -21.99 3.86
N LEU A 215 -1.33 -20.79 3.53
CA LEU A 215 -2.14 -19.80 2.85
C LEU A 215 -2.29 -20.21 1.38
N ASN A 216 -3.51 -20.47 0.95
CA ASN A 216 -3.82 -20.90 -0.41
C ASN A 216 -4.61 -19.85 -1.15
N LYS A 217 -4.51 -19.84 -2.47
CA LYS A 217 -5.38 -18.99 -3.29
C LYS A 217 -6.84 -19.30 -2.98
N PRO A 218 -7.73 -18.29 -2.95
CA PRO A 218 -9.16 -18.55 -2.88
C PRO A 218 -9.58 -19.42 -4.07
N GLN A 219 -10.45 -20.37 -3.81
CA GLN A 219 -11.13 -21.11 -4.87
C GLN A 219 -12.14 -20.13 -5.51
N ASN A 220 -12.11 -20.00 -6.82
CA ASN A 220 -13.07 -19.20 -7.60
C ASN A 220 -14.49 -19.76 -7.46
#